data_c06373d1cd46e9f68b72ef23e0f2d362
#
_entry.id   c06373d1cd46e9f68b72ef23e0f2d362
#
_cell.length_a   1.000
_cell.length_b   1.000
_cell.length_c   1.000
_cell.angle_alpha   90.00
_cell.angle_beta   90.00
_cell.angle_gamma   90.00
#
_symmetry.space_group_name_H-M   'P 1'
#
loop_
_entity.id
_entity.type
_entity.pdbx_description
1 polymer ?
#
loop_
_entity_poly.entity_id
_entity_poly.type
_entity_poly.pdbx_seq_one_letter_code
_entity_poly.pdbx_strand_id
1 'polypeptide(L)'
;VARVGLLLRHPFFGNMATRLIIKECDDWCPTAATDGRHLYYNTQFFSKMTTKEIEFVIAHEILHCVFDHMKRREDREPQLHNIACDYIVNNTLMDQNIGEKPKDVQIFQDYKYSGWSSEAVYDDIYKKGKKAMEKLGKLLDEHIDWEKEQGAGAGKGKDKDKKGSKQPTYSKACLLYTSDAADDELG
;
A
#
# COMPACT_ATOMS: atom_id res chain seq x y z
N VAL A 1 -13.32 -15.91 3.24
CA VAL A 1 -14.05 -15.99 1.95
C VAL A 1 -13.16 -15.50 0.81
N ALA A 2 -12.64 -14.27 0.83
CA ALA A 2 -11.83 -13.69 -0.28
C ALA A 2 -10.60 -14.54 -0.67
N ARG A 3 -9.82 -15.05 0.31
CA ARG A 3 -8.67 -15.94 0.03
C ARG A 3 -9.05 -17.21 -0.72
N VAL A 4 -10.20 -17.80 -0.39
CA VAL A 4 -10.73 -18.97 -1.10
C VAL A 4 -11.16 -18.58 -2.52
N GLY A 5 -11.77 -17.42 -2.67
CA GLY A 5 -12.13 -16.88 -3.97
C GLY A 5 -10.91 -16.69 -4.88
N LEU A 6 -9.83 -16.12 -4.36
CA LEU A 6 -8.56 -16.00 -5.08
C LEU A 6 -7.98 -17.38 -5.44
N LEU A 7 -8.01 -18.34 -4.50
CA LEU A 7 -7.46 -19.68 -4.75
C LEU A 7 -8.18 -20.39 -5.91
N LEU A 8 -9.50 -20.21 -6.01
CA LEU A 8 -10.31 -20.86 -7.05
C LEU A 8 -10.19 -20.17 -8.42
N ARG A 9 -10.08 -18.85 -8.47
CA ARG A 9 -10.09 -18.08 -9.72
C ARG A 9 -8.70 -17.65 -10.20
N HIS A 10 -7.79 -17.40 -9.26
CA HIS A 10 -6.43 -16.92 -9.50
C HIS A 10 -5.44 -17.69 -8.62
N PRO A 11 -5.11 -18.96 -8.97
CA PRO A 11 -4.37 -19.89 -8.10
C PRO A 11 -3.03 -19.37 -7.59
N PHE A 12 -2.33 -18.56 -8.40
CA PHE A 12 -1.08 -17.92 -7.99
C PHE A 12 -1.31 -17.01 -6.77
N PHE A 13 -2.27 -16.07 -6.88
CA PHE A 13 -2.59 -15.14 -5.79
C PHE A 13 -3.18 -15.85 -4.58
N GLY A 14 -4.04 -16.84 -4.81
CA GLY A 14 -4.63 -17.63 -3.74
C GLY A 14 -3.58 -18.42 -2.94
N ASN A 15 -2.61 -19.02 -3.63
CA ASN A 15 -1.51 -19.73 -2.98
C ASN A 15 -0.65 -18.75 -2.14
N MET A 16 -0.29 -17.60 -2.69
CA MET A 16 0.44 -16.56 -1.96
C MET A 16 -0.36 -16.03 -0.76
N ALA A 17 -1.65 -15.74 -0.96
CA ALA A 17 -2.54 -15.27 0.10
C ALA A 17 -2.65 -16.27 1.27
N THR A 18 -2.63 -17.58 1.00
CA THR A 18 -2.71 -18.60 2.08
C THR A 18 -1.45 -18.65 2.94
N ARG A 19 -0.31 -18.19 2.43
CA ARG A 19 0.96 -18.14 3.17
C ARG A 19 1.08 -16.91 4.09
N LEU A 20 0.33 -15.84 3.83
CA LEU A 20 0.34 -14.65 4.65
C LEU A 20 -0.42 -14.89 5.97
N ILE A 21 0.18 -14.48 7.06
CA ILE A 21 -0.44 -14.46 8.39
C ILE A 21 -1.29 -13.20 8.48
N ILE A 22 -2.60 -13.35 8.66
CA ILE A 22 -3.53 -12.23 8.73
C ILE A 22 -3.51 -11.63 10.13
N LYS A 23 -3.40 -10.30 10.24
CA LYS A 23 -3.42 -9.54 11.49
C LYS A 23 -4.27 -8.28 11.37
N GLU A 24 -5.04 -8.01 12.39
CA GLU A 24 -5.73 -6.72 12.55
C GLU A 24 -4.72 -5.61 12.86
N CYS A 25 -4.99 -4.41 12.35
CA CYS A 25 -4.13 -3.24 12.50
C CYS A 25 -4.89 -1.94 12.73
N ASP A 26 -6.05 -2.00 13.35
CA ASP A 26 -6.97 -0.86 13.56
C ASP A 26 -6.30 0.33 14.28
N ASP A 27 -5.25 0.05 15.08
CA ASP A 27 -4.54 1.06 15.85
C ASP A 27 -3.63 1.97 14.99
N TRP A 28 -3.15 1.49 13.83
CA TRP A 28 -2.08 2.18 13.11
C TRP A 28 -2.20 2.14 11.58
N CYS A 29 -3.00 1.25 11.01
CA CYS A 29 -3.15 1.10 9.59
C CYS A 29 -4.58 1.44 9.18
N PRO A 30 -4.82 2.49 8.37
CA PRO A 30 -6.17 2.87 8.00
C PRO A 30 -6.80 1.93 6.96
N THR A 31 -5.99 1.18 6.22
CA THR A 31 -6.42 0.33 5.10
C THR A 31 -5.91 -1.10 5.20
N ALA A 32 -4.87 -1.42 4.47
CA ALA A 32 -4.13 -2.68 4.50
C ALA A 32 -2.64 -2.43 4.30
N ALA A 33 -1.81 -3.37 4.73
CA ALA A 33 -0.37 -3.31 4.53
C ALA A 33 0.24 -4.71 4.58
N THR A 34 1.45 -4.87 4.04
CA THR A 34 2.21 -6.11 4.15
C THR A 34 3.67 -5.88 4.52
N ASP A 35 4.26 -6.84 5.21
CA ASP A 35 5.69 -6.94 5.48
C ASP A 35 6.33 -8.15 4.75
N GLY A 36 5.59 -8.74 3.81
CA GLY A 36 5.98 -9.96 3.08
C GLY A 36 5.69 -11.26 3.83
N ARG A 37 5.37 -11.21 5.12
CA ARG A 37 4.98 -12.36 5.95
C ARG A 37 3.56 -12.23 6.48
N HIS A 38 3.16 -11.02 6.84
CA HIS A 38 1.85 -10.71 7.36
C HIS A 38 1.06 -9.87 6.36
N LEU A 39 -0.23 -10.06 6.35
CA LEU A 39 -1.21 -9.14 5.79
C LEU A 39 -1.90 -8.45 6.95
N TYR A 40 -1.65 -7.17 7.11
CA TYR A 40 -2.32 -6.32 8.07
C TYR A 40 -3.57 -5.72 7.42
N TYR A 41 -4.66 -5.63 8.17
CA TYR A 41 -5.90 -5.06 7.65
C TYR A 41 -6.64 -4.26 8.72
N ASN A 42 -7.26 -3.18 8.29
CA ASN A 42 -8.17 -2.40 9.13
C ASN A 42 -9.59 -2.99 9.04
N THR A 43 -10.20 -3.28 10.18
CA THR A 43 -11.51 -3.95 10.22
C THR A 43 -12.62 -3.08 9.66
N GLN A 44 -12.62 -1.77 9.95
CA GLN A 44 -13.62 -0.83 9.46
C GLN A 44 -13.51 -0.64 7.93
N PHE A 45 -12.28 -0.55 7.42
CA PHE A 45 -12.03 -0.46 5.99
C PHE A 45 -12.56 -1.69 5.25
N PHE A 46 -12.21 -2.89 5.71
CA PHE A 46 -12.65 -4.13 5.08
C PHE A 46 -14.15 -4.40 5.25
N SER A 47 -14.79 -3.91 6.31
CA SER A 47 -16.22 -4.10 6.54
C SER A 47 -17.11 -3.40 5.49
N LYS A 48 -16.60 -2.36 4.84
CA LYS A 48 -17.29 -1.60 3.79
C LYS A 48 -17.14 -2.25 2.39
N MET A 49 -16.26 -3.23 2.25
CA MET A 49 -15.89 -3.83 0.97
C MET A 49 -16.64 -5.11 0.64
N THR A 50 -16.91 -5.29 -0.63
CA THR A 50 -17.34 -6.59 -1.16
C THR A 50 -16.19 -7.60 -1.12
N THR A 51 -16.51 -8.89 -1.21
CA THR A 51 -15.49 -9.94 -1.29
C THR A 51 -14.53 -9.73 -2.47
N LYS A 52 -15.01 -9.20 -3.59
CA LYS A 52 -14.21 -8.94 -4.78
C LYS A 52 -13.25 -7.77 -4.61
N GLU A 53 -13.68 -6.74 -3.92
CA GLU A 53 -12.81 -5.61 -3.55
C GLU A 53 -11.72 -6.06 -2.57
N ILE A 54 -12.06 -6.91 -1.60
CA ILE A 54 -11.08 -7.52 -0.68
C ILE A 54 -10.07 -8.40 -1.45
N GLU A 55 -10.52 -9.16 -2.46
CA GLU A 55 -9.62 -9.92 -3.33
C GLU A 55 -8.61 -9.02 -4.05
N PHE A 56 -9.07 -7.87 -4.56
CA PHE A 56 -8.19 -6.88 -5.18
C PHE A 56 -7.14 -6.36 -4.18
N VAL A 57 -7.56 -5.95 -2.98
CA VAL A 57 -6.64 -5.45 -1.94
C VAL A 57 -5.61 -6.52 -1.54
N ILE A 58 -6.03 -7.76 -1.31
CA ILE A 58 -5.10 -8.85 -0.99
C ILE A 58 -4.10 -9.08 -2.12
N ALA A 59 -4.56 -9.10 -3.36
CA ALA A 59 -3.71 -9.30 -4.53
C ALA A 59 -2.74 -8.12 -4.73
N HIS A 60 -3.15 -6.89 -4.41
CA HIS A 60 -2.32 -5.70 -4.42
C HIS A 60 -1.12 -5.85 -3.46
N GLU A 61 -1.37 -6.20 -2.22
CA GLU A 61 -0.32 -6.42 -1.22
C GLU A 61 0.64 -7.56 -1.63
N ILE A 62 0.10 -8.61 -2.24
CA ILE A 62 0.91 -9.73 -2.76
C ILE A 62 1.83 -9.25 -3.88
N LEU A 63 1.36 -8.43 -4.82
CA LEU A 63 2.19 -7.94 -5.92
C LEU A 63 3.34 -7.05 -5.42
N HIS A 64 3.15 -6.25 -4.37
CA HIS A 64 4.27 -5.52 -3.77
C HIS A 64 5.37 -6.46 -3.29
N CYS A 65 5.00 -7.61 -2.70
CA CYS A 65 5.97 -8.64 -2.29
C CYS A 65 6.62 -9.33 -3.51
N VAL A 66 5.82 -9.71 -4.51
CA VAL A 66 6.30 -10.41 -5.72
C VAL A 66 7.28 -9.56 -6.53
N PHE A 67 7.00 -8.27 -6.66
CA PHE A 67 7.86 -7.32 -7.37
C PHE A 67 9.03 -6.81 -6.51
N ASP A 68 9.13 -7.25 -5.26
CA ASP A 68 10.17 -6.86 -4.28
C ASP A 68 10.30 -5.34 -4.10
N HIS A 69 9.17 -4.62 -4.16
CA HIS A 69 9.12 -3.17 -4.13
C HIS A 69 9.79 -2.58 -2.89
N MET A 70 9.71 -3.26 -1.75
CA MET A 70 10.31 -2.83 -0.49
C MET A 70 11.83 -2.72 -0.55
N LYS A 71 12.50 -3.66 -1.23
CA LYS A 71 13.97 -3.64 -1.39
C LYS A 71 14.41 -2.77 -2.56
N ARG A 72 13.61 -2.70 -3.62
CA ARG A 72 13.92 -1.96 -4.85
C ARG A 72 13.81 -0.44 -4.69
N ARG A 73 13.39 0.05 -3.53
CA ARG A 73 13.32 1.49 -3.27
C ARG A 73 14.70 2.15 -3.37
N GLU A 74 15.74 1.53 -2.79
CA GLU A 74 17.08 2.12 -2.70
C GLU A 74 17.03 3.53 -2.07
N ASP A 75 17.68 4.53 -2.71
CA ASP A 75 17.74 5.93 -2.24
C ASP A 75 16.55 6.78 -2.72
N ARG A 76 15.52 6.18 -3.32
CA ARG A 76 14.35 6.91 -3.82
C ARG A 76 13.51 7.44 -2.67
N GLU A 77 12.90 8.61 -2.92
CA GLU A 77 11.94 9.20 -1.98
C GLU A 77 10.80 8.21 -1.71
N PRO A 78 10.52 7.85 -0.43
CA PRO A 78 9.63 6.74 -0.09
C PRO A 78 8.22 6.86 -0.65
N GLN A 79 7.61 8.04 -0.54
CA GLN A 79 6.22 8.26 -0.97
C GLN A 79 6.07 8.17 -2.48
N LEU A 80 6.97 8.86 -3.21
CA LEU A 80 6.95 8.86 -4.67
C LEU A 80 7.25 7.46 -5.23
N HIS A 81 8.16 6.72 -4.58
CA HIS A 81 8.43 5.33 -4.94
C HIS A 81 7.20 4.46 -4.73
N ASN A 82 6.48 4.66 -3.62
CA ASN A 82 5.25 3.92 -3.36
C ASN A 82 4.19 4.18 -4.44
N ILE A 83 3.95 5.45 -4.77
CA ILE A 83 3.03 5.83 -5.85
C ILE A 83 3.43 5.17 -7.18
N ALA A 84 4.71 5.17 -7.51
CA ALA A 84 5.21 4.53 -8.72
C ALA A 84 4.95 3.01 -8.73
N CYS A 85 5.15 2.36 -7.58
CA CYS A 85 4.83 0.95 -7.40
C CYS A 85 3.33 0.67 -7.54
N ASP A 86 2.49 1.52 -6.96
CA ASP A 86 1.03 1.39 -7.02
C ASP A 86 0.50 1.49 -8.45
N TYR A 87 1.05 2.37 -9.29
CA TYR A 87 0.70 2.40 -10.72
C TYR A 87 0.92 1.05 -11.39
N ILE A 88 2.06 0.41 -11.13
CA ILE A 88 2.39 -0.89 -11.73
C ILE A 88 1.49 -1.99 -11.18
N VAL A 89 1.30 -2.04 -9.86
CA VAL A 89 0.45 -3.04 -9.20
C VAL A 89 -0.99 -2.93 -9.68
N ASN A 90 -1.58 -1.72 -9.63
CA ASN A 90 -2.98 -1.52 -9.99
C ASN A 90 -3.22 -1.78 -11.49
N ASN A 91 -2.33 -1.32 -12.39
CA ASN A 91 -2.43 -1.64 -13.80
C ASN A 91 -2.39 -3.16 -14.03
N THR A 92 -1.48 -3.87 -13.36
CA THR A 92 -1.37 -5.34 -13.48
C THR A 92 -2.64 -6.04 -13.03
N LEU A 93 -3.23 -5.65 -11.90
CA LEU A 93 -4.47 -6.22 -11.39
C LEU A 93 -5.66 -5.97 -12.32
N MET A 94 -5.75 -4.75 -12.85
CA MET A 94 -6.81 -4.37 -13.79
C MET A 94 -6.68 -5.12 -15.11
N ASP A 95 -5.48 -5.22 -15.67
CA ASP A 95 -5.22 -5.93 -16.92
C ASP A 95 -5.52 -7.44 -16.82
N GLN A 96 -5.28 -8.03 -15.64
CA GLN A 96 -5.54 -9.44 -15.38
C GLN A 96 -6.93 -9.72 -14.80
N ASN A 97 -7.77 -8.70 -14.62
CA ASN A 97 -9.11 -8.80 -14.02
C ASN A 97 -9.12 -9.52 -12.66
N ILE A 98 -8.20 -9.16 -11.78
CA ILE A 98 -8.06 -9.78 -10.46
C ILE A 98 -8.83 -8.96 -9.42
N GLY A 99 -9.89 -9.54 -8.88
CA GLY A 99 -10.80 -8.85 -7.98
C GLY A 99 -11.60 -7.75 -8.67
N GLU A 100 -12.04 -6.77 -7.91
CA GLU A 100 -12.70 -5.55 -8.40
C GLU A 100 -12.08 -4.36 -7.70
N LYS A 101 -11.85 -3.27 -8.44
CA LYS A 101 -11.38 -2.00 -7.87
C LYS A 101 -12.32 -1.55 -6.75
N PRO A 102 -11.81 -1.25 -5.54
CA PRO A 102 -12.62 -0.69 -4.46
C PRO A 102 -13.29 0.62 -4.89
N LYS A 103 -14.58 0.79 -4.57
CA LYS A 103 -15.38 1.94 -5.03
C LYS A 103 -15.03 3.22 -4.28
N ASP A 104 -14.80 3.06 -2.96
CA ASP A 104 -14.55 4.18 -2.04
C ASP A 104 -13.04 4.42 -1.83
N VAL A 105 -12.21 3.93 -2.75
CA VAL A 105 -10.76 4.09 -2.71
C VAL A 105 -10.26 4.65 -4.02
N GLN A 106 -9.58 5.77 -3.95
CA GLN A 106 -8.86 6.29 -5.09
C GLN A 106 -7.55 5.50 -5.26
N ILE A 107 -7.37 4.86 -6.42
CA ILE A 107 -6.15 4.11 -6.73
C ILE A 107 -5.33 4.86 -7.77
N PHE A 108 -3.99 4.76 -7.66
CA PHE A 108 -3.09 5.23 -8.70
C PHE A 108 -3.12 4.27 -9.87
N GLN A 109 -3.71 4.72 -11.00
CA GLN A 109 -3.83 3.94 -12.21
C GLN A 109 -3.71 4.85 -13.42
N ASP A 110 -2.81 4.49 -14.35
CA ASP A 110 -2.67 5.15 -15.66
C ASP A 110 -2.07 4.14 -16.64
N TYR A 111 -2.82 3.78 -17.66
CA TYR A 111 -2.41 2.78 -18.66
C TYR A 111 -1.17 3.17 -19.46
N LYS A 112 -0.77 4.44 -19.46
CA LYS A 112 0.48 4.86 -20.08
C LYS A 112 1.71 4.18 -19.45
N TYR A 113 1.58 3.72 -18.18
CA TYR A 113 2.64 3.01 -17.46
C TYR A 113 2.56 1.49 -17.60
N SER A 114 1.63 0.95 -18.40
CA SER A 114 1.56 -0.49 -18.64
C SER A 114 2.86 -1.01 -19.25
N GLY A 115 3.41 -2.06 -18.63
CA GLY A 115 4.68 -2.66 -19.03
C GLY A 115 5.94 -1.89 -18.59
N TRP A 116 5.80 -0.79 -17.86
CA TRP A 116 6.95 -0.08 -17.30
C TRP A 116 7.41 -0.75 -15.99
N SER A 117 8.67 -0.47 -15.60
CA SER A 117 9.14 -0.79 -14.25
C SER A 117 8.75 0.33 -13.26
N SER A 118 8.68 0.01 -11.98
CA SER A 118 8.40 1.00 -10.93
C SER A 118 9.45 2.13 -10.90
N GLU A 119 10.71 1.81 -11.22
CA GLU A 119 11.79 2.80 -11.30
C GLU A 119 11.58 3.76 -12.46
N ALA A 120 11.16 3.25 -13.63
CA ALA A 120 10.88 4.09 -14.80
C ALA A 120 9.68 5.01 -14.54
N VAL A 121 8.64 4.51 -13.87
CA VAL A 121 7.50 5.34 -13.45
C VAL A 121 7.93 6.38 -12.44
N TYR A 122 8.74 6.02 -11.45
CA TYR A 122 9.32 6.95 -10.49
C TYR A 122 10.05 8.10 -11.20
N ASP A 123 10.94 7.78 -12.15
CA ASP A 123 11.71 8.76 -12.89
C ASP A 123 10.81 9.71 -13.73
N ASP A 124 9.74 9.18 -14.33
CA ASP A 124 8.78 9.99 -15.12
C ASP A 124 8.01 10.96 -14.19
N ILE A 125 7.53 10.48 -13.04
CA ILE A 125 6.81 11.31 -12.06
C ILE A 125 7.75 12.34 -11.46
N TYR A 126 8.97 11.96 -11.10
CA TYR A 126 9.98 12.85 -10.52
C TYR A 126 10.32 14.01 -11.47
N LYS A 127 10.48 13.70 -12.78
CA LYS A 127 10.77 14.71 -13.83
C LYS A 127 9.64 15.71 -14.04
N LYS A 128 8.40 15.38 -13.71
CA LYS A 128 7.24 16.30 -13.82
C LYS A 128 7.21 17.40 -12.77
N GLY A 129 8.15 17.39 -11.86
CA GLY A 129 8.51 18.48 -11.00
C GLY A 129 7.66 18.72 -9.76
N LYS A 130 8.10 19.72 -8.98
CA LYS A 130 7.56 20.08 -7.66
C LYS A 130 6.04 20.22 -7.58
N LYS A 131 5.41 20.78 -8.62
CA LYS A 131 3.94 20.97 -8.62
C LYS A 131 3.15 19.67 -8.57
N ALA A 132 3.61 18.64 -9.30
CA ALA A 132 2.99 17.32 -9.24
C ALA A 132 3.28 16.65 -7.88
N MET A 133 4.49 16.84 -7.35
CA MET A 133 4.87 16.34 -6.01
C MET A 133 4.11 17.07 -4.90
N GLU A 134 3.90 18.40 -5.00
CA GLU A 134 3.10 19.16 -4.04
C GLU A 134 1.63 18.75 -4.05
N LYS A 135 1.06 18.52 -5.23
CA LYS A 135 -0.31 18.03 -5.36
C LYS A 135 -0.44 16.59 -4.85
N LEU A 136 0.51 15.72 -5.17
CA LEU A 136 0.57 14.35 -4.66
C LEU A 136 0.95 14.31 -3.17
N GLY A 137 1.82 15.21 -2.71
CA GLY A 137 2.23 15.35 -1.32
C GLY A 137 1.07 15.74 -0.40
N LYS A 138 0.22 16.68 -0.82
CA LYS A 138 -1.00 17.02 -0.06
C LYS A 138 -1.96 15.86 0.06
N LEU A 139 -2.10 15.08 -1.01
CA LEU A 139 -2.92 13.86 -1.03
C LEU A 139 -2.34 12.74 -0.15
N LEU A 140 -1.05 12.79 0.15
CA LEU A 140 -0.30 11.76 0.90
C LEU A 140 0.02 12.18 2.34
N ASP A 141 0.00 13.48 2.66
CA ASP A 141 0.34 14.00 4.00
C ASP A 141 -0.59 13.46 5.10
N GLU A 142 -1.82 13.11 4.75
CA GLU A 142 -2.74 12.45 5.68
C GLU A 142 -2.38 10.99 5.97
N HIS A 143 -1.55 10.36 5.12
CA HIS A 143 -1.13 8.97 5.31
C HIS A 143 0.17 8.80 6.11
N ILE A 144 0.93 9.84 6.38
CA ILE A 144 2.35 9.71 6.79
C ILE A 144 2.76 10.52 8.01
N ASP A 145 1.86 10.84 8.90
CA ASP A 145 2.26 11.35 10.25
C ASP A 145 3.07 10.33 11.08
N TRP A 146 3.21 9.14 10.61
CA TRP A 146 3.85 8.06 11.31
C TRP A 146 5.37 7.91 11.09
N GLU A 147 5.97 8.47 10.03
CA GLU A 147 7.43 8.61 9.95
C GLU A 147 7.97 9.61 10.99
N LYS A 148 7.17 10.61 11.39
CA LYS A 148 7.55 11.55 12.47
C LYS A 148 7.63 10.87 13.84
N GLU A 149 6.83 9.84 14.11
CA GLU A 149 6.92 9.09 15.36
C GLU A 149 8.17 8.21 15.46
N GLN A 150 8.78 7.83 14.35
CA GLN A 150 10.03 7.04 14.35
C GLN A 150 11.32 7.89 14.38
N GLY A 151 11.25 9.16 13.97
CA GLY A 151 12.39 10.08 13.98
C GLY A 151 12.75 10.68 15.35
N ALA A 152 11.91 10.55 16.35
CA ALA A 152 12.10 11.11 17.69
C ALA A 152 12.83 10.19 18.68
N GLY A 153 13.40 9.08 18.22
CA GLY A 153 14.00 8.02 19.06
C GLY A 153 15.51 7.97 19.14
N ALA A 154 16.24 8.99 18.70
CA ALA A 154 17.70 9.06 18.85
C ALA A 154 18.10 10.02 19.99
N GLY A 155 17.92 9.61 21.25
CA GLY A 155 18.37 10.40 22.40
C GLY A 155 18.23 9.69 23.74
N LYS A 156 19.33 9.06 24.17
CA LYS A 156 19.73 8.68 25.53
C LYS A 156 18.74 7.93 26.44
N GLY A 157 19.19 6.73 26.77
CA GLY A 157 18.57 5.72 27.61
C GLY A 157 18.10 6.14 28.99
N LYS A 158 17.08 5.40 29.41
CA LYS A 158 16.97 4.80 30.74
C LYS A 158 15.94 3.67 30.65
N ASP A 159 16.39 2.48 31.10
CA ASP A 159 15.56 1.29 31.28
C ASP A 159 14.23 1.61 31.98
N LYS A 160 13.13 1.17 31.37
CA LYS A 160 11.98 0.63 32.10
C LYS A 160 11.17 -0.26 31.15
N ASP A 161 11.06 -1.52 31.53
CA ASP A 161 10.22 -2.54 30.92
C ASP A 161 8.82 -2.02 30.57
N LYS A 162 8.55 -1.86 29.29
CA LYS A 162 7.21 -1.94 28.74
C LYS A 162 7.26 -2.85 27.53
N LYS A 163 6.59 -4.00 27.63
CA LYS A 163 6.24 -4.86 26.50
C LYS A 163 5.44 -4.03 25.48
N GLY A 164 6.14 -3.30 24.64
CA GLY A 164 5.61 -2.70 23.44
C GLY A 164 5.84 -3.68 22.31
N SER A 165 4.78 -4.11 21.63
CA SER A 165 4.87 -4.85 20.38
C SER A 165 5.73 -4.04 19.43
N LYS A 166 6.95 -4.51 19.13
CA LYS A 166 7.78 -3.92 18.08
C LYS A 166 7.01 -4.01 16.78
N GLN A 167 6.58 -2.87 16.27
CA GLN A 167 6.01 -2.77 14.94
C GLN A 167 7.05 -3.26 13.93
N PRO A 168 6.64 -3.98 12.89
CA PRO A 168 7.58 -4.45 11.88
C PRO A 168 8.24 -3.26 11.18
N THR A 169 9.56 -3.35 11.01
CA THR A 169 10.42 -2.34 10.39
C THR A 169 10.23 -2.26 8.86
N TYR A 170 9.23 -2.97 8.31
CA TYR A 170 9.01 -3.07 6.88
C TYR A 170 8.07 -1.98 6.37
N SER A 171 8.38 -1.56 5.18
CA SER A 171 7.71 -0.51 4.45
C SER A 171 6.19 -0.51 4.64
N LYS A 172 5.71 0.39 5.41
CA LYS A 172 4.31 0.81 5.46
C LYS A 172 3.90 1.47 4.13
N ALA A 173 4.69 1.29 3.07
CA ALA A 173 4.54 1.92 1.78
C ALA A 173 3.46 1.28 0.88
N CYS A 174 2.81 0.23 1.33
CA CYS A 174 1.78 -0.47 0.58
C CYS A 174 0.38 -0.16 1.11
N LEU A 175 0.03 1.11 1.21
CA LEU A 175 -1.31 1.53 1.62
C LEU A 175 -2.13 1.97 0.41
N LEU A 176 -3.35 1.47 0.30
CA LEU A 176 -4.34 2.02 -0.61
C LEU A 176 -4.88 3.34 -0.07
N TYR A 177 -5.00 4.33 -0.95
CA TYR A 177 -5.52 5.64 -0.61
C TYR A 177 -7.06 5.62 -0.47
N THR A 178 -7.63 6.26 0.56
CA THR A 178 -9.08 6.40 0.73
C THR A 178 -9.61 7.71 0.17
N SER A 179 -10.83 7.72 -0.37
CA SER A 179 -11.45 8.86 -1.05
C SER A 179 -11.76 10.06 -0.15
N ASP A 180 -11.80 9.87 1.17
CA ASP A 180 -12.15 10.96 2.10
C ASP A 180 -11.15 12.13 2.09
N ALA A 181 -9.94 11.91 1.56
CA ALA A 181 -8.94 12.96 1.41
C ALA A 181 -9.02 13.71 0.07
N ALA A 182 -9.87 13.26 -0.87
CA ALA A 182 -9.97 13.85 -2.21
C ALA A 182 -11.12 14.86 -2.36
N ASP A 183 -12.13 14.83 -1.47
CA ASP A 183 -13.34 15.64 -1.61
C ASP A 183 -13.22 17.07 -1.03
N ASP A 184 -12.18 17.37 -0.27
CA ASP A 184 -12.04 18.69 0.37
C ASP A 184 -11.37 19.78 -0.48
N GLU A 185 -10.96 19.53 -1.73
CA GLU A 185 -10.25 20.53 -2.55
C GLU A 185 -10.76 20.76 -3.98
N LEU A 186 -12.04 20.51 -4.28
CA LEU A 186 -12.67 20.96 -5.52
C LEU A 186 -13.94 21.78 -5.23
N GLY A 187 -13.79 22.81 -4.42
CA GLY A 187 -14.73 23.92 -4.25
C GLY A 187 -14.13 25.20 -4.79
#